data_2d0298944c3a627c44d961d484e2ca91
#
_entry.id   2d0298944c3a627c44d961d484e2ca91
#
_cell.length_a   1.000
_cell.length_b   1.000
_cell.length_c   1.000
_cell.angle_alpha   90.00
_cell.angle_beta   90.00
_cell.angle_gamma   90.00
#
_symmetry.space_group_name_H-M   'P 1'
#
loop_
_entity.id
_entity.type
_entity.pdbx_description
1 polymer ?
#
loop_
_entity_poly.entity_id
_entity_poly.type
_entity_poly.pdbx_seq_one_letter_code
_entity_poly.pdbx_strand_id
1 'polypeptide(L)'
;FGKNLHKKRLLSDRTHMLIAERIYQGFTAQDDLVIPARHERVINFFARLTLAFPFKNNRIEILSEGSDFFLNLLHDIGQAQSHIHLINYIFTDDALGRLVADALIDKAREGVEVRVIYDDVGSWETSNRFFERLRAAGVDVVSFMPVRFPAFTGKVNYRNHRKICVVDGKVGYIGGMNLALRYAKGGRG
;
A
#
# COMPACT_ATOMS: atom_id res chain seq x y z
N PHE A 1 -6.17 -18.99 -20.50
CA PHE A 1 -6.10 -18.89 -19.01
C PHE A 1 -6.19 -17.46 -18.48
N GLY A 2 -6.00 -16.41 -19.31
CA GLY A 2 -6.06 -14.99 -18.89
C GLY A 2 -7.45 -14.36 -18.82
N LYS A 3 -8.50 -14.98 -19.36
CA LYS A 3 -9.82 -14.35 -19.53
C LYS A 3 -10.68 -14.22 -18.26
N ASN A 4 -10.36 -14.91 -17.18
CA ASN A 4 -11.17 -14.88 -15.94
C ASN A 4 -10.67 -13.94 -14.84
N LEU A 5 -9.45 -13.42 -14.94
CA LEU A 5 -8.93 -12.45 -13.97
C LEU A 5 -9.49 -11.04 -14.19
N HIS A 6 -9.88 -10.69 -15.42
CA HIS A 6 -10.52 -9.40 -15.73
C HIS A 6 -11.99 -9.32 -15.29
N LYS A 7 -12.65 -10.43 -14.95
CA LYS A 7 -14.10 -10.43 -14.61
C LYS A 7 -14.45 -10.09 -13.18
N LYS A 8 -13.49 -10.05 -12.23
CA LYS A 8 -13.73 -9.48 -10.91
C LYS A 8 -13.11 -8.07 -10.87
N ARG A 9 -13.78 -7.11 -11.49
CA ARG A 9 -13.51 -5.71 -11.16
C ARG A 9 -13.80 -5.53 -9.68
N LEU A 10 -12.77 -5.19 -8.90
CA LEU A 10 -12.88 -4.93 -7.47
C LEU A 10 -13.75 -3.69 -7.17
N LEU A 11 -13.95 -2.87 -8.19
CA LEU A 11 -14.78 -1.67 -8.14
C LEU A 11 -15.87 -1.75 -9.21
N SER A 12 -17.07 -1.23 -8.90
CA SER A 12 -18.10 -1.06 -9.90
C SER A 12 -17.65 -0.10 -11.00
N ASP A 13 -18.19 -0.22 -12.22
CA ASP A 13 -17.87 0.68 -13.33
C ASP A 13 -18.12 2.15 -12.94
N ARG A 14 -19.19 2.41 -12.17
CA ARG A 14 -19.51 3.73 -11.64
C ARG A 14 -18.41 4.27 -10.72
N THR A 15 -17.90 3.45 -9.80
CA THR A 15 -16.82 3.85 -8.88
C THR A 15 -15.53 4.12 -9.65
N HIS A 16 -15.24 3.31 -10.67
CA HIS A 16 -14.08 3.52 -11.55
C HIS A 16 -14.15 4.84 -12.31
N MET A 17 -15.33 5.17 -12.84
CA MET A 17 -15.58 6.44 -13.53
C MET A 17 -15.44 7.63 -12.58
N LEU A 18 -15.99 7.55 -11.37
CA LEU A 18 -15.87 8.63 -10.37
C LEU A 18 -14.41 8.89 -9.96
N ILE A 19 -13.63 7.83 -9.77
CA ILE A 19 -12.20 7.95 -9.47
C ILE A 19 -11.46 8.58 -10.64
N ALA A 20 -11.70 8.11 -11.87
CA ALA A 20 -11.09 8.63 -13.08
C ALA A 20 -11.39 10.13 -13.27
N GLU A 21 -12.65 10.52 -13.09
CA GLU A 21 -13.08 11.90 -13.17
C GLU A 21 -12.40 12.78 -12.12
N ARG A 22 -12.32 12.32 -10.87
CA ARG A 22 -11.67 13.07 -9.80
C ARG A 22 -10.16 13.25 -10.02
N ILE A 23 -9.49 12.21 -10.53
CA ILE A 23 -8.07 12.30 -10.90
C ILE A 23 -7.89 13.30 -12.05
N TYR A 24 -8.75 13.25 -13.08
CA TYR A 24 -8.71 14.14 -14.20
C TYR A 24 -8.97 15.60 -13.79
N GLN A 25 -9.95 15.85 -12.94
CA GLN A 25 -10.22 17.19 -12.39
C GLN A 25 -9.01 17.73 -11.61
N GLY A 26 -8.38 16.90 -10.77
CA GLY A 26 -7.15 17.30 -10.07
C GLY A 26 -5.99 17.60 -11.02
N PHE A 27 -5.88 16.88 -12.12
CA PHE A 27 -4.88 17.13 -13.16
C PHE A 27 -5.13 18.46 -13.88
N THR A 28 -6.38 18.72 -14.31
CA THR A 28 -6.74 19.93 -15.05
C THR A 28 -6.75 21.20 -14.20
N ALA A 29 -6.83 21.06 -12.88
CA ALA A 29 -6.77 22.19 -11.95
C ALA A 29 -5.35 22.70 -11.68
N GLN A 30 -4.32 22.14 -12.35
CA GLN A 30 -2.93 22.57 -12.20
C GLN A 30 -2.57 23.64 -13.22
N ASP A 31 -2.73 24.91 -12.86
CA ASP A 31 -2.60 26.05 -13.79
C ASP A 31 -1.21 26.22 -14.43
N ASP A 32 -0.13 25.75 -13.78
CA ASP A 32 1.25 25.96 -14.25
C ASP A 32 1.97 24.67 -14.62
N LEU A 33 1.24 23.59 -14.89
CA LEU A 33 1.87 22.34 -15.27
C LEU A 33 2.33 22.40 -16.73
N VAL A 34 3.62 22.66 -16.94
CA VAL A 34 4.25 22.60 -18.26
C VAL A 34 4.83 21.21 -18.50
N ILE A 35 4.29 20.50 -19.49
CA ILE A 35 4.83 19.22 -19.93
C ILE A 35 5.78 19.48 -21.12
N PRO A 36 7.09 19.16 -20.99
CA PRO A 36 8.00 19.28 -22.13
C PRO A 36 7.53 18.39 -23.30
N ALA A 37 7.54 18.93 -24.51
CA ALA A 37 7.06 18.24 -25.73
C ALA A 37 7.68 16.85 -25.94
N ARG A 38 8.96 16.67 -25.54
CA ARG A 38 9.65 15.37 -25.59
C ARG A 38 9.02 14.28 -24.73
N HIS A 39 8.26 14.63 -23.67
CA HIS A 39 7.62 13.70 -22.75
C HIS A 39 6.13 13.54 -22.99
N GLU A 40 5.53 14.38 -23.81
CA GLU A 40 4.09 14.44 -24.03
C GLU A 40 3.50 13.10 -24.51
N ARG A 41 4.17 12.41 -25.45
CA ARG A 41 3.72 11.11 -25.96
C ARG A 41 3.66 10.03 -24.86
N VAL A 42 4.70 9.98 -24.02
CA VAL A 42 4.80 9.00 -22.91
C VAL A 42 3.73 9.31 -21.87
N ILE A 43 3.58 10.55 -21.49
CA ILE A 43 2.58 11.00 -20.50
C ILE A 43 1.17 10.70 -21.00
N ASN A 44 0.85 11.06 -22.24
CA ASN A 44 -0.46 10.77 -22.84
C ASN A 44 -0.75 9.26 -22.93
N PHE A 45 0.26 8.45 -23.24
CA PHE A 45 0.13 6.98 -23.24
C PHE A 45 -0.26 6.45 -21.85
N PHE A 46 0.47 6.82 -20.81
CA PHE A 46 0.16 6.38 -19.45
C PHE A 46 -1.15 6.96 -18.92
N ALA A 47 -1.44 8.23 -19.19
CA ALA A 47 -2.70 8.85 -18.79
C ALA A 47 -3.91 8.09 -19.36
N ARG A 48 -3.85 7.69 -20.63
CA ARG A 48 -4.94 6.93 -21.28
C ARG A 48 -5.04 5.48 -20.81
N LEU A 49 -3.90 4.84 -20.52
CA LEU A 49 -3.85 3.42 -20.18
C LEU A 49 -4.17 3.15 -18.71
N THR A 50 -3.67 3.99 -17.82
CA THR A 50 -3.67 3.72 -16.37
C THR A 50 -4.23 4.87 -15.53
N LEU A 51 -4.69 5.96 -16.15
CA LEU A 51 -5.10 7.20 -15.49
C LEU A 51 -3.95 7.83 -14.66
N ALA A 52 -2.70 7.54 -15.03
CA ALA A 52 -1.52 8.10 -14.39
C ALA A 52 -1.21 9.47 -14.98
N PHE A 53 -1.90 10.50 -14.49
CA PHE A 53 -1.65 11.89 -14.85
C PHE A 53 -0.46 12.45 -14.06
N PRO A 54 0.34 13.36 -14.64
CA PRO A 54 1.40 14.04 -13.91
C PRO A 54 0.82 15.07 -12.94
N PHE A 55 1.39 15.09 -11.72
CA PHE A 55 1.09 16.11 -10.72
C PHE A 55 2.38 16.81 -10.32
N LYS A 56 2.32 18.11 -10.13
CA LYS A 56 3.42 18.93 -9.60
C LYS A 56 3.39 19.00 -8.08
N ASN A 57 4.38 19.66 -7.52
CA ASN A 57 4.51 19.88 -6.07
C ASN A 57 4.72 18.58 -5.25
N ASN A 58 5.30 17.57 -5.89
CA ASN A 58 5.73 16.36 -5.16
C ASN A 58 7.17 16.53 -4.68
N ARG A 59 7.42 16.13 -3.43
CA ARG A 59 8.75 15.92 -2.89
C ARG A 59 9.04 14.42 -2.89
N ILE A 60 10.17 14.03 -3.45
CA ILE A 60 10.62 12.63 -3.46
C ILE A 60 11.86 12.54 -2.61
N GLU A 61 11.89 11.57 -1.69
CA GLU A 61 13.03 11.23 -0.86
C GLU A 61 13.35 9.74 -1.05
N ILE A 62 14.64 9.43 -1.24
CA ILE A 62 15.10 8.05 -1.43
C ILE A 62 15.67 7.56 -0.11
N LEU A 63 15.01 6.57 0.50
CA LEU A 63 15.44 5.91 1.73
C LEU A 63 16.12 4.59 1.35
N SER A 64 17.45 4.56 1.39
CA SER A 64 18.25 3.39 1.03
C SER A 64 18.48 2.43 2.20
N GLU A 65 18.43 2.95 3.43
CA GLU A 65 18.63 2.17 4.64
C GLU A 65 17.30 1.79 5.29
N GLY A 66 17.22 0.53 5.75
CA GLY A 66 16.00 0.03 6.40
C GLY A 66 15.66 0.76 7.70
N SER A 67 16.69 1.13 8.50
CA SER A 67 16.49 1.93 9.72
C SER A 67 15.79 3.25 9.43
N ASP A 68 16.25 3.98 8.42
CA ASP A 68 15.70 5.27 8.05
C ASP A 68 14.26 5.13 7.54
N PHE A 69 14.02 4.10 6.71
CA PHE A 69 12.68 3.78 6.25
C PHE A 69 11.71 3.56 7.42
N PHE A 70 12.08 2.73 8.40
CA PHE A 70 11.18 2.41 9.51
C PHE A 70 11.00 3.59 10.47
N LEU A 71 12.04 4.39 10.72
CA LEU A 71 11.92 5.60 11.54
C LEU A 71 10.94 6.60 10.92
N ASN A 72 11.10 6.87 9.61
CA ASN A 72 10.19 7.78 8.90
C ASN A 72 8.76 7.21 8.83
N LEU A 73 8.60 5.91 8.52
CA LEU A 73 7.30 5.26 8.47
C LEU A 73 6.55 5.36 9.79
N LEU A 74 7.22 5.04 10.91
CA LEU A 74 6.63 5.11 12.25
C LEU A 74 6.32 6.55 12.66
N HIS A 75 7.19 7.50 12.32
CA HIS A 75 6.95 8.91 12.54
C HIS A 75 5.67 9.36 11.82
N ASP A 76 5.55 9.08 10.54
CA ASP A 76 4.41 9.54 9.74
C ASP A 76 3.11 8.81 10.11
N ILE A 77 3.16 7.52 10.46
CA ILE A 77 2.03 6.82 11.07
C ILE A 77 1.58 7.55 12.34
N GLY A 78 2.53 7.91 13.22
CA GLY A 78 2.24 8.62 14.45
C GLY A 78 1.59 10.00 14.24
N GLN A 79 1.85 10.66 13.11
CA GLN A 79 1.28 11.97 12.77
C GLN A 79 -0.06 11.89 12.03
N ALA A 80 -0.52 10.70 11.65
CA ALA A 80 -1.76 10.50 10.91
C ALA A 80 -2.98 11.08 11.63
N GLN A 81 -3.85 11.77 10.91
CA GLN A 81 -5.05 12.42 11.43
C GLN A 81 -6.34 11.92 10.78
N SER A 82 -6.27 11.38 9.57
CA SER A 82 -7.43 10.99 8.78
C SER A 82 -7.42 9.49 8.46
N HIS A 83 -6.42 9.03 7.74
CA HIS A 83 -6.37 7.63 7.32
C HIS A 83 -4.96 7.10 7.07
N ILE A 84 -4.79 5.79 7.27
CA ILE A 84 -3.58 5.03 6.95
C ILE A 84 -3.99 3.83 6.09
N HIS A 85 -3.47 3.73 4.87
CA HIS A 85 -3.67 2.60 3.99
C HIS A 85 -2.34 1.88 3.76
N LEU A 86 -2.23 0.64 4.20
CA LEU A 86 -1.03 -0.17 4.16
C LEU A 86 -1.25 -1.42 3.32
N ILE A 87 -0.41 -1.65 2.33
CA ILE A 87 -0.30 -2.91 1.60
C ILE A 87 1.12 -3.43 1.77
N ASN A 88 1.27 -4.65 2.29
CA ASN A 88 2.59 -5.26 2.41
C ASN A 88 2.56 -6.75 2.05
N TYR A 89 3.64 -7.24 1.43
CA TYR A 89 3.77 -8.65 1.11
C TYR A 89 4.05 -9.50 2.36
N ILE A 90 5.02 -9.07 3.17
CA ILE A 90 5.39 -9.75 4.41
C ILE A 90 5.14 -8.82 5.58
N PHE A 91 4.33 -9.27 6.53
CA PHE A 91 4.13 -8.61 7.81
C PHE A 91 4.33 -9.66 8.92
N THR A 92 5.45 -9.59 9.63
CA THR A 92 5.85 -10.60 10.60
C THR A 92 5.50 -10.21 12.03
N ASP A 93 5.30 -11.21 12.89
CA ASP A 93 5.14 -11.05 14.34
C ASP A 93 6.52 -11.05 15.03
N ASP A 94 7.42 -10.14 14.60
CA ASP A 94 8.71 -9.89 15.23
C ASP A 94 8.73 -8.51 15.92
N ALA A 95 9.86 -8.12 16.49
CA ALA A 95 9.96 -6.87 17.25
C ALA A 95 9.55 -5.65 16.41
N LEU A 96 9.96 -5.60 15.13
CA LEU A 96 9.62 -4.49 14.25
C LEU A 96 8.17 -4.54 13.77
N GLY A 97 7.70 -5.72 13.36
CA GLY A 97 6.30 -5.90 12.96
C GLY A 97 5.33 -5.56 14.07
N ARG A 98 5.67 -5.93 15.33
CA ARG A 98 4.88 -5.54 16.50
C ARG A 98 4.88 -4.03 16.71
N LEU A 99 6.03 -3.37 16.57
CA LEU A 99 6.12 -1.91 16.72
C LEU A 99 5.23 -1.19 15.70
N VAL A 100 5.26 -1.61 14.43
CA VAL A 100 4.37 -1.06 13.40
C VAL A 100 2.91 -1.37 13.71
N ALA A 101 2.60 -2.60 14.12
CA ALA A 101 1.23 -2.98 14.50
C ALA A 101 0.70 -2.16 15.68
N ASP A 102 1.52 -1.91 16.70
CA ASP A 102 1.15 -1.10 17.85
C ASP A 102 0.87 0.35 17.44
N ALA A 103 1.71 0.95 16.59
CA ALA A 103 1.48 2.29 16.05
C ALA A 103 0.16 2.39 15.25
N LEU A 104 -0.16 1.37 14.43
CA LEU A 104 -1.42 1.31 13.70
C LEU A 104 -2.63 1.15 14.63
N ILE A 105 -2.51 0.33 15.68
CA ILE A 105 -3.53 0.12 16.70
C ILE A 105 -3.81 1.42 17.45
N ASP A 106 -2.76 2.12 17.87
CA ASP A 106 -2.91 3.37 18.61
C ASP A 106 -3.64 4.43 17.77
N LYS A 107 -3.29 4.55 16.48
CA LYS A 107 -3.99 5.47 15.58
C LYS A 107 -5.44 5.07 15.32
N ALA A 108 -5.74 3.78 15.20
CA ALA A 108 -7.13 3.31 15.08
C ALA A 108 -7.96 3.65 16.33
N ARG A 109 -7.38 3.51 17.52
CA ARG A 109 -8.01 3.93 18.79
C ARG A 109 -8.24 5.43 18.91
N GLU A 110 -7.39 6.23 18.27
CA GLU A 110 -7.56 7.69 18.16
C GLU A 110 -8.63 8.10 17.14
N GLY A 111 -9.24 7.12 16.41
CA GLY A 111 -10.29 7.37 15.43
C GLY A 111 -9.78 7.55 13.99
N VAL A 112 -8.49 7.34 13.73
CA VAL A 112 -7.93 7.33 12.37
C VAL A 112 -8.40 6.06 11.64
N GLU A 113 -8.83 6.21 10.38
CA GLU A 113 -9.20 5.06 9.54
C GLU A 113 -7.94 4.27 9.15
N VAL A 114 -7.77 3.06 9.65
CA VAL A 114 -6.60 2.23 9.36
C VAL A 114 -7.01 0.99 8.57
N ARG A 115 -6.46 0.84 7.35
CA ARG A 115 -6.68 -0.31 6.49
C ARG A 115 -5.36 -1.01 6.17
N VAL A 116 -5.33 -2.31 6.37
CA VAL A 116 -4.14 -3.15 6.16
C VAL A 116 -4.47 -4.31 5.23
N ILE A 117 -3.70 -4.47 4.16
CA ILE A 117 -3.73 -5.65 3.31
C ILE A 117 -2.37 -6.34 3.43
N TYR A 118 -2.36 -7.60 3.83
CA TYR A 118 -1.17 -8.44 3.82
C TYR A 118 -1.34 -9.63 2.88
N ASP A 119 -0.26 -10.13 2.29
CA ASP A 119 -0.31 -11.33 1.47
C ASP A 119 -0.28 -12.58 2.37
N ASP A 120 -1.23 -13.49 2.14
CA ASP A 120 -1.40 -14.68 2.97
C ASP A 120 -0.19 -15.61 2.94
N VAL A 121 0.41 -15.81 1.76
CA VAL A 121 1.62 -16.63 1.62
C VAL A 121 2.86 -15.89 2.10
N GLY A 122 2.99 -14.61 1.78
CA GLY A 122 4.11 -13.80 2.24
C GLY A 122 4.20 -13.69 3.76
N SER A 123 3.05 -13.71 4.43
CA SER A 123 2.93 -13.59 5.90
C SER A 123 2.54 -14.91 6.58
N TRP A 124 2.76 -16.05 5.94
CA TRP A 124 2.25 -17.34 6.43
C TRP A 124 2.84 -17.79 7.78
N GLU A 125 4.05 -17.32 8.11
CA GLU A 125 4.68 -17.55 9.41
C GLU A 125 4.07 -16.70 10.55
N THR A 126 3.25 -15.71 10.19
CA THR A 126 2.61 -14.82 11.16
C THR A 126 1.28 -15.41 11.61
N SER A 127 1.13 -15.57 12.91
CA SER A 127 -0.08 -16.17 13.49
C SER A 127 -1.32 -15.32 13.21
N ASN A 128 -2.48 -15.97 13.04
CA ASN A 128 -3.75 -15.26 12.94
C ASN A 128 -4.02 -14.36 14.16
N ARG A 129 -3.55 -14.76 15.35
CA ARG A 129 -3.69 -13.98 16.58
C ARG A 129 -3.06 -12.60 16.47
N PHE A 130 -1.96 -12.46 15.73
CA PHE A 130 -1.33 -11.15 15.47
C PHE A 130 -2.28 -10.23 14.72
N PHE A 131 -2.90 -10.72 13.65
CA PHE A 131 -3.85 -9.92 12.86
C PHE A 131 -5.18 -9.70 13.58
N GLU A 132 -5.63 -10.66 14.39
CA GLU A 132 -6.83 -10.49 15.22
C GLU A 132 -6.67 -9.37 16.26
N ARG A 133 -5.47 -9.17 16.80
CA ARG A 133 -5.16 -8.06 17.69
C ARG A 133 -5.38 -6.69 17.02
N LEU A 134 -4.98 -6.55 15.74
CA LEU A 134 -5.23 -5.34 14.97
C LEU A 134 -6.74 -5.16 14.72
N ARG A 135 -7.45 -6.21 14.31
CA ARG A 135 -8.91 -6.17 14.08
C ARG A 135 -9.67 -5.79 15.34
N ALA A 136 -9.32 -6.38 16.47
CA ALA A 136 -9.94 -6.07 17.77
C ALA A 136 -9.77 -4.61 18.21
N ALA A 137 -8.75 -3.92 17.69
CA ALA A 137 -8.49 -2.51 17.94
C ALA A 137 -9.16 -1.57 16.91
N GLY A 138 -9.92 -2.11 15.94
CA GLY A 138 -10.63 -1.31 14.93
C GLY A 138 -9.88 -1.14 13.61
N VAL A 139 -8.74 -1.80 13.42
CA VAL A 139 -8.04 -1.82 12.12
C VAL A 139 -8.76 -2.74 11.13
N ASP A 140 -9.08 -2.27 9.95
CA ASP A 140 -9.61 -3.09 8.85
C ASP A 140 -8.49 -3.90 8.21
N VAL A 141 -8.38 -5.18 8.56
CA VAL A 141 -7.29 -6.06 8.12
C VAL A 141 -7.80 -7.16 7.22
N VAL A 142 -7.28 -7.20 6.00
CA VAL A 142 -7.65 -8.18 4.97
C VAL A 142 -6.43 -8.98 4.50
N SER A 143 -6.58 -10.30 4.44
CA SER A 143 -5.61 -11.20 3.81
C SER A 143 -5.83 -11.21 2.29
N PHE A 144 -4.78 -10.92 1.53
CA PHE A 144 -4.81 -11.02 0.07
C PHE A 144 -4.66 -12.46 -0.37
N MET A 145 -5.65 -12.97 -1.11
CA MET A 145 -5.73 -14.34 -1.65
C MET A 145 -5.44 -15.42 -0.59
N PRO A 146 -6.30 -15.54 0.43
CA PRO A 146 -6.13 -16.53 1.49
C PRO A 146 -6.05 -17.95 0.92
N VAL A 147 -5.07 -18.71 1.38
CA VAL A 147 -4.87 -20.12 1.01
C VAL A 147 -5.63 -20.99 2.00
N ARG A 148 -6.69 -21.66 1.52
CA ARG A 148 -7.48 -22.61 2.34
C ARG A 148 -7.16 -24.03 1.90
N PHE A 149 -6.70 -24.87 2.84
CA PHE A 149 -6.57 -26.29 2.61
C PHE A 149 -7.98 -26.93 2.49
N PRO A 150 -8.24 -27.90 1.55
CA PRO A 150 -7.31 -28.61 0.66
C PRO A 150 -7.13 -27.97 -0.74
N ALA A 151 -7.68 -26.81 -0.99
CA ALA A 151 -7.63 -26.17 -2.31
C ALA A 151 -6.28 -25.49 -2.57
N PHE A 152 -5.19 -26.24 -2.72
CA PHE A 152 -4.01 -25.81 -3.45
C PHE A 152 -4.39 -25.60 -4.92
N THR A 153 -5.08 -24.50 -5.19
CA THR A 153 -5.41 -24.12 -6.56
C THR A 153 -4.17 -23.45 -7.17
N GLY A 154 -3.99 -23.54 -8.50
CA GLY A 154 -2.89 -22.90 -9.23
C GLY A 154 -2.79 -21.35 -9.08
N LYS A 155 -3.54 -20.78 -8.15
CA LYS A 155 -3.53 -19.36 -7.74
C LYS A 155 -2.46 -19.01 -6.72
N VAL A 156 -1.71 -20.00 -6.21
CA VAL A 156 -0.60 -19.78 -5.25
C VAL A 156 0.47 -18.83 -5.82
N ASN A 157 0.63 -18.78 -7.14
CA ASN A 157 1.61 -17.93 -7.81
C ASN A 157 1.14 -16.46 -8.02
N TYR A 158 -0.14 -16.17 -7.82
CA TYR A 158 -0.66 -14.81 -7.95
C TYR A 158 -0.58 -14.10 -6.60
N ARG A 159 0.56 -13.44 -6.33
CA ARG A 159 0.82 -12.77 -5.06
C ARG A 159 0.92 -11.26 -5.23
N ASN A 160 0.52 -10.52 -4.19
CA ASN A 160 0.68 -9.08 -4.15
C ASN A 160 2.03 -8.70 -3.52
N HIS A 161 3.05 -8.58 -4.35
CA HIS A 161 4.40 -8.24 -3.88
C HIS A 161 4.63 -6.74 -3.62
N ARG A 162 3.56 -5.94 -3.58
CA ARG A 162 3.65 -4.50 -3.32
C ARG A 162 3.92 -4.22 -1.85
N LYS A 163 4.65 -3.14 -1.58
CA LYS A 163 4.87 -2.56 -0.27
C LYS A 163 4.57 -1.08 -0.43
N ILE A 164 3.39 -0.68 0.03
CA ILE A 164 2.87 0.68 -0.12
C ILE A 164 2.24 1.07 1.22
N CYS A 165 2.58 2.26 1.70
CA CYS A 165 1.85 2.89 2.79
C CYS A 165 1.46 4.30 2.36
N VAL A 166 0.22 4.69 2.59
CA VAL A 166 -0.27 6.05 2.35
C VAL A 166 -0.82 6.58 3.65
N VAL A 167 -0.35 7.75 4.06
CA VAL A 167 -0.79 8.47 5.26
C VAL A 167 -1.47 9.77 4.85
N ASP A 168 -2.72 9.93 5.22
CA ASP A 168 -3.58 11.11 4.99
C ASP A 168 -3.65 11.59 3.52
N GLY A 169 -3.30 10.72 2.57
CA GLY A 169 -3.17 11.09 1.16
C GLY A 169 -2.05 12.11 0.86
N LYS A 170 -1.19 12.39 1.83
CA LYS A 170 -0.11 13.39 1.76
C LYS A 170 1.26 12.75 1.65
N VAL A 171 1.50 11.68 2.40
CA VAL A 171 2.77 10.94 2.39
C VAL A 171 2.53 9.55 1.83
N GLY A 172 3.39 9.13 0.91
CA GLY A 172 3.34 7.81 0.30
C GLY A 172 4.68 7.11 0.34
N TYR A 173 4.73 5.90 0.88
CA TYR A 173 5.87 5.01 0.82
C TYR A 173 5.65 3.95 -0.25
N ILE A 174 6.62 3.77 -1.13
CA ILE A 174 6.62 2.70 -2.13
C ILE A 174 8.04 2.14 -2.27
N GLY A 175 8.20 0.82 -2.25
CA GLY A 175 9.53 0.25 -2.34
C GLY A 175 9.61 -1.25 -2.17
N GLY A 176 10.79 -1.74 -1.76
CA GLY A 176 11.12 -3.14 -1.56
C GLY A 176 11.02 -3.62 -0.10
N MET A 177 10.88 -2.72 0.88
CA MET A 177 10.93 -3.05 2.31
C MET A 177 9.66 -3.74 2.79
N ASN A 178 9.80 -4.93 3.37
CA ASN A 178 8.70 -5.60 4.06
C ASN A 178 8.73 -5.26 5.56
N LEU A 179 7.60 -5.48 6.24
CA LEU A 179 7.47 -5.23 7.68
C LEU A 179 8.01 -6.42 8.49
N ALA A 180 9.33 -6.52 8.52
CA ALA A 180 10.07 -7.54 9.26
C ALA A 180 11.45 -7.02 9.69
N LEU A 181 11.90 -7.43 10.88
CA LEU A 181 13.14 -6.96 11.51
C LEU A 181 14.38 -7.14 10.62
N ARG A 182 14.41 -8.19 9.79
CA ARG A 182 15.50 -8.44 8.86
C ARG A 182 15.72 -7.33 7.84
N TYR A 183 14.69 -6.54 7.52
CA TYR A 183 14.80 -5.40 6.60
C TYR A 183 15.34 -4.14 7.27
N ALA A 184 15.24 -4.01 8.60
CA ALA A 184 15.79 -2.87 9.33
C ALA A 184 17.31 -2.95 9.50
N LYS A 185 17.87 -4.16 9.54
CA LYS A 185 19.30 -4.38 9.86
C LYS A 185 20.24 -4.21 8.66
N GLY A 186 19.75 -3.82 7.47
CA GLY A 186 20.56 -3.75 6.24
C GLY A 186 21.21 -5.11 6.01
N GLY A 187 20.80 -5.86 4.97
CA GLY A 187 21.31 -7.21 4.75
C GLY A 187 22.82 -7.27 4.58
N ARG A 188 23.53 -7.53 5.66
CA ARG A 188 24.79 -8.26 5.63
C ARG A 188 24.44 -9.68 6.05
N GLY A 189 24.05 -10.48 5.05
CA GLY A 189 24.05 -11.93 5.15
C GLY A 189 25.45 -12.44 4.89
#